data_527bef361630dd4578952daeba733c66
#
_entry.id   527bef361630dd4578952daeba733c66
#
_cell.length_a   1.000
_cell.length_b   1.000
_cell.length_c   1.000
_cell.angle_alpha   90.00
_cell.angle_beta   90.00
_cell.angle_gamma   90.00
#
_symmetry.space_group_name_H-M   'P 1'
#
loop_
_entity.id
_entity.type
_entity.pdbx_description
1 polymer ?
#
loop_
_entity_poly.entity_id
_entity_poly.type
_entity_poly.pdbx_seq_one_letter_code
_entity_poly.pdbx_strand_id
1 'polypeptide(L)'
;MNPRQATLALFGVTIIWGWTFIWLKRAMTVADAYGAGVLGATLFVTLRFALGGVLLPLLPGVRDAMRERAVWRDGALLALFMFGGFLFQMVAIAQLSPAVSAFLTSLYVVFTALLLAGWHSHLQSTSLLCGVVLVTFGAGWIQGPPQLHFNWPEWLTVLGALLFAGHIIATDVVTRRVSPIGVTFSSITLAALMGLLLLDLQMLVQPAALGELLREPAFLQPLLLSAFFGTFVALLLVNLCQKLLDPVRAAILYALEPVWATLLAISYGMVTANGWLLLGGGALLLGNLVAELAPRRDST
;
A
#
# COMPACT_ATOMS: atom_id res chain seq x y z
N MET A 1 23.34 3.19 -2.39
CA MET A 1 22.51 2.36 -3.27
C MET A 1 22.28 3.12 -4.57
N ASN A 2 22.37 2.46 -5.71
CA ASN A 2 22.11 3.07 -7.00
C ASN A 2 20.64 2.88 -7.44
N PRO A 3 20.13 3.64 -8.44
CA PRO A 3 18.73 3.53 -8.88
C PRO A 3 18.29 2.12 -9.31
N ARG A 4 19.18 1.32 -9.91
CA ARG A 4 18.84 -0.07 -10.30
C ARG A 4 18.63 -0.97 -9.07
N GLN A 5 19.48 -0.81 -8.05
CA GLN A 5 19.31 -1.56 -6.80
C GLN A 5 18.02 -1.13 -6.08
N ALA A 6 17.67 0.16 -6.14
CA ALA A 6 16.41 0.66 -5.59
C ALA A 6 15.20 0.05 -6.32
N THR A 7 15.21 0.02 -7.66
CA THR A 7 14.15 -0.62 -8.46
C THR A 7 13.99 -2.10 -8.09
N LEU A 8 15.10 -2.85 -7.96
CA LEU A 8 15.04 -4.26 -7.56
C LEU A 8 14.49 -4.46 -6.14
N ALA A 9 14.89 -3.60 -5.19
CA ALA A 9 14.37 -3.66 -3.83
C ALA A 9 12.86 -3.37 -3.79
N LEU A 10 12.41 -2.35 -4.51
CA LEU A 10 10.99 -2.00 -4.62
C LEU A 10 10.19 -3.04 -5.40
N PHE A 11 10.78 -3.70 -6.40
CA PHE A 11 10.16 -4.87 -7.03
C PHE A 11 9.92 -5.99 -6.02
N GLY A 12 10.88 -6.28 -5.12
CA GLY A 12 10.67 -7.20 -4.01
C GLY A 12 9.52 -6.78 -3.09
N VAL A 13 9.36 -5.48 -2.85
CA VAL A 13 8.23 -4.94 -2.07
C VAL A 13 6.89 -5.25 -2.74
N THR A 14 6.79 -5.19 -4.07
CA THR A 14 5.52 -5.50 -4.77
C THR A 14 5.07 -6.94 -4.55
N ILE A 15 6.02 -7.88 -4.49
CA ILE A 15 5.73 -9.29 -4.18
C ILE A 15 5.19 -9.40 -2.75
N ILE A 16 5.86 -8.76 -1.79
CA ILE A 16 5.41 -8.74 -0.39
C ILE A 16 3.99 -8.16 -0.29
N TRP A 17 3.74 -7.04 -0.93
CA TRP A 17 2.43 -6.40 -0.89
C TRP A 17 1.35 -7.22 -1.61
N GLY A 18 1.68 -7.91 -2.70
CA GLY A 18 0.79 -8.90 -3.31
C GLY A 18 0.33 -9.97 -2.32
N TRP A 19 1.26 -10.48 -1.48
CA TRP A 19 0.93 -11.40 -0.38
C TRP A 19 0.03 -10.75 0.68
N THR A 20 0.20 -9.46 0.98
CA THR A 20 -0.62 -8.80 2.01
C THR A 20 -2.09 -8.85 1.66
N PHE A 21 -2.50 -8.78 0.39
CA PHE A 21 -3.92 -8.88 0.02
C PHE A 21 -4.54 -10.23 0.42
N ILE A 22 -3.76 -11.31 0.35
CA ILE A 22 -4.21 -12.62 0.81
C ILE A 22 -4.33 -12.64 2.33
N TRP A 23 -3.33 -12.11 3.04
CA TRP A 23 -3.33 -12.04 4.50
C TRP A 23 -4.47 -11.17 5.02
N LEU A 24 -4.69 -10.00 4.42
CA LEU A 24 -5.78 -9.09 4.78
C LEU A 24 -7.14 -9.75 4.59
N LYS A 25 -7.38 -10.39 3.43
CA LYS A 25 -8.64 -11.09 3.15
C LYS A 25 -8.90 -12.19 4.17
N ARG A 26 -7.89 -13.03 4.47
CA ARG A 26 -8.02 -14.10 5.47
C ARG A 26 -8.35 -13.54 6.86
N ALA A 27 -7.64 -12.51 7.31
CA ALA A 27 -7.88 -11.88 8.59
C ALA A 27 -9.31 -11.29 8.67
N MET A 28 -9.77 -10.63 7.61
CA MET A 28 -11.13 -10.05 7.59
C MET A 28 -12.22 -11.11 7.52
N THR A 29 -12.01 -12.23 6.83
CA THR A 29 -12.95 -13.35 6.85
C THR A 29 -13.14 -13.89 8.28
N VAL A 30 -12.06 -13.96 9.05
CA VAL A 30 -12.12 -14.36 10.46
C VAL A 30 -12.82 -13.27 11.30
N ALA A 31 -12.44 -12.00 11.14
CA ALA A 31 -13.03 -10.89 11.88
C ALA A 31 -14.55 -10.79 11.66
N ASP A 32 -15.01 -11.02 10.44
CA ASP A 32 -16.46 -11.03 10.10
C ASP A 32 -17.17 -12.21 10.77
N ALA A 33 -16.54 -13.39 10.85
CA ALA A 33 -17.11 -14.54 11.55
C ALA A 33 -17.29 -14.30 13.06
N TYR A 34 -16.48 -13.43 13.66
CA TYR A 34 -16.62 -12.95 15.04
C TYR A 34 -17.50 -11.69 15.16
N GLY A 35 -18.12 -11.24 14.06
CA GLY A 35 -18.96 -10.04 14.07
C GLY A 35 -18.19 -8.73 14.29
N ALA A 36 -16.86 -8.75 14.12
CA ALA A 36 -16.01 -7.60 14.43
C ALA A 36 -16.03 -6.52 13.31
N GLY A 37 -16.34 -6.86 12.06
CA GLY A 37 -16.53 -5.91 10.95
C GLY A 37 -15.47 -4.81 10.87
N VAL A 38 -15.93 -3.54 10.86
CA VAL A 38 -15.04 -2.36 10.80
C VAL A 38 -14.12 -2.25 12.02
N LEU A 39 -14.57 -2.65 13.20
CA LEU A 39 -13.76 -2.66 14.41
C LEU A 39 -12.60 -3.66 14.29
N GLY A 40 -12.83 -4.85 13.72
CA GLY A 40 -11.79 -5.83 13.42
C GLY A 40 -10.78 -5.31 12.40
N ALA A 41 -11.21 -4.57 11.38
CA ALA A 41 -10.33 -3.90 10.41
C ALA A 41 -9.46 -2.84 11.09
N THR A 42 -10.05 -2.00 11.96
CA THR A 42 -9.31 -0.97 12.71
C THR A 42 -8.29 -1.62 13.65
N LEU A 43 -8.69 -2.68 14.36
CA LEU A 43 -7.78 -3.44 15.23
C LEU A 43 -6.58 -4.00 14.46
N PHE A 44 -6.85 -4.65 13.31
CA PHE A 44 -5.79 -5.22 12.49
C PHE A 44 -4.79 -4.16 12.02
N VAL A 45 -5.28 -3.05 11.45
CA VAL A 45 -4.42 -1.96 10.94
C VAL A 45 -3.62 -1.33 12.08
N THR A 46 -4.25 -1.10 13.24
CA THR A 46 -3.59 -0.56 14.44
C THR A 46 -2.46 -1.46 14.91
N LEU A 47 -2.75 -2.73 15.13
CA LEU A 47 -1.75 -3.70 15.60
C LEU A 47 -0.67 -3.97 14.55
N ARG A 48 -1.02 -3.99 13.25
CA ARG A 48 -0.05 -4.10 12.16
C ARG A 48 1.01 -3.01 12.26
N PHE A 49 0.60 -1.74 12.46
CA PHE A 49 1.54 -0.63 12.61
C PHE A 49 2.27 -0.67 13.94
N ALA A 50 1.60 -0.94 15.05
CA ALA A 50 2.24 -1.05 16.35
C ALA A 50 3.35 -2.11 16.36
N LEU A 51 3.05 -3.33 15.91
CA LEU A 51 4.00 -4.44 15.85
C LEU A 51 5.10 -4.20 14.81
N GLY A 52 4.75 -3.64 13.63
CA GLY A 52 5.73 -3.29 12.60
C GLY A 52 6.71 -2.20 13.05
N GLY A 53 6.29 -1.32 13.95
CA GLY A 53 7.12 -0.26 14.52
C GLY A 53 8.08 -0.71 15.62
N VAL A 54 7.81 -1.83 16.31
CA VAL A 54 8.57 -2.27 17.50
C VAL A 54 10.08 -2.47 17.22
N LEU A 55 10.44 -2.95 16.06
CA LEU A 55 11.85 -3.24 15.70
C LEU A 55 12.60 -2.00 15.20
N LEU A 56 11.92 -0.95 14.78
CA LEU A 56 12.56 0.24 14.18
C LEU A 56 13.50 0.98 15.13
N PRO A 57 13.21 1.16 16.45
CA PRO A 57 14.12 1.81 17.38
C PRO A 57 15.47 1.10 17.56
N LEU A 58 15.58 -0.17 17.13
CA LEU A 58 16.82 -0.94 17.17
C LEU A 58 17.74 -0.61 15.98
N LEU A 59 17.23 0.05 14.94
CA LEU A 59 18.01 0.43 13.78
C LEU A 59 18.93 1.62 14.09
N PRO A 60 20.17 1.62 13.59
CA PRO A 60 21.10 2.73 13.78
C PRO A 60 20.50 4.05 13.24
N GLY A 61 20.71 5.13 14.00
CA GLY A 61 20.26 6.48 13.62
C GLY A 61 18.78 6.81 13.90
N VAL A 62 17.91 5.85 14.24
CA VAL A 62 16.51 6.14 14.57
C VAL A 62 16.43 7.03 15.81
N ARG A 63 17.16 6.70 16.89
CA ARG A 63 17.12 7.44 18.16
C ARG A 63 17.54 8.89 18.01
N ASP A 64 18.50 9.17 17.15
CA ASP A 64 18.94 10.54 16.89
C ASP A 64 17.94 11.28 16.01
N ALA A 65 17.41 10.63 14.97
CA ALA A 65 16.39 11.19 14.10
C ALA A 65 15.08 11.51 14.87
N MET A 66 14.73 10.74 15.90
CA MET A 66 13.54 10.99 16.75
C MET A 66 13.63 12.33 17.50
N ARG A 67 14.80 12.91 17.70
CA ARG A 67 14.98 14.23 18.35
C ARG A 67 14.62 15.39 17.45
N GLU A 68 14.53 15.16 16.14
CA GLU A 68 14.25 16.17 15.13
C GLU A 68 12.74 16.40 15.00
N ARG A 69 12.25 17.63 15.27
CA ARG A 69 10.84 17.98 15.10
C ARG A 69 10.34 17.79 13.67
N ALA A 70 11.21 18.01 12.68
CA ALA A 70 10.88 17.82 11.27
C ALA A 70 10.51 16.37 10.96
N VAL A 71 11.18 15.38 11.56
CA VAL A 71 10.89 13.95 11.39
C VAL A 71 9.47 13.60 11.87
N TRP A 72 9.03 14.17 12.99
CA TRP A 72 7.67 13.94 13.50
C TRP A 72 6.60 14.66 12.70
N ARG A 73 6.85 15.92 12.31
CA ARG A 73 5.92 16.68 11.46
C ARG A 73 5.71 15.99 10.11
N ASP A 74 6.80 15.59 9.46
CA ASP A 74 6.78 14.96 8.16
C ASP A 74 6.28 13.51 8.25
N GLY A 75 6.59 12.82 9.34
CA GLY A 75 6.02 11.53 9.67
C GLY A 75 4.51 11.57 9.88
N ALA A 76 3.97 12.66 10.46
CA ALA A 76 2.53 12.83 10.61
C ALA A 76 1.81 12.95 9.25
N LEU A 77 2.41 13.64 8.28
CA LEU A 77 1.86 13.71 6.93
C LEU A 77 1.81 12.32 6.28
N LEU A 78 2.90 11.55 6.37
CA LEU A 78 2.94 10.19 5.84
C LEU A 78 1.98 9.26 6.59
N ALA A 79 1.88 9.39 7.93
CA ALA A 79 0.97 8.60 8.75
C ALA A 79 -0.49 8.82 8.34
N LEU A 80 -0.90 10.05 8.09
CA LEU A 80 -2.26 10.39 7.69
C LEU A 80 -2.66 9.68 6.39
N PHE A 81 -1.83 9.81 5.35
CA PHE A 81 -2.09 9.16 4.07
C PHE A 81 -2.04 7.64 4.18
N MET A 82 -1.03 7.11 4.86
CA MET A 82 -0.81 5.69 5.01
C MET A 82 -1.92 5.03 5.85
N PHE A 83 -2.22 5.57 7.02
CA PHE A 83 -3.25 5.03 7.90
C PHE A 83 -4.63 5.03 7.22
N GLY A 84 -5.02 6.16 6.62
CA GLY A 84 -6.30 6.26 5.91
C GLY A 84 -6.39 5.29 4.73
N GLY A 85 -5.33 5.19 3.91
CA GLY A 85 -5.27 4.27 2.79
C GLY A 85 -5.41 2.81 3.21
N PHE A 86 -4.64 2.38 4.22
CA PHE A 86 -4.71 1.00 4.73
C PHE A 86 -6.02 0.70 5.46
N LEU A 87 -6.58 1.66 6.20
CA LEU A 87 -7.87 1.46 6.86
C LEU A 87 -8.99 1.26 5.84
N PHE A 88 -9.07 2.13 4.82
CA PHE A 88 -10.08 2.02 3.78
C PHE A 88 -9.93 0.72 2.99
N GLN A 89 -8.71 0.34 2.63
CA GLN A 89 -8.43 -0.93 1.98
C GLN A 89 -8.85 -2.12 2.85
N MET A 90 -8.53 -2.09 4.16
CA MET A 90 -8.83 -3.19 5.08
C MET A 90 -10.33 -3.38 5.28
N VAL A 91 -11.08 -2.28 5.43
CA VAL A 91 -12.55 -2.32 5.53
C VAL A 91 -13.17 -2.85 4.23
N ALA A 92 -12.68 -2.40 3.08
CA ALA A 92 -13.23 -2.77 1.78
C ALA A 92 -12.94 -4.24 1.41
N ILE A 93 -11.74 -4.76 1.71
CA ILE A 93 -11.31 -6.10 1.30
C ILE A 93 -12.14 -7.20 1.96
N ALA A 94 -12.85 -6.91 3.05
CA ALA A 94 -13.82 -7.84 3.64
C ALA A 94 -14.82 -8.35 2.60
N GLN A 95 -15.27 -7.46 1.72
CA GLN A 95 -16.30 -7.75 0.71
C GLN A 95 -15.75 -7.91 -0.72
N LEU A 96 -14.46 -7.64 -0.95
CA LEU A 96 -13.82 -7.77 -2.25
C LEU A 96 -12.94 -9.02 -2.32
N SER A 97 -12.69 -9.51 -3.54
CA SER A 97 -11.59 -10.47 -3.74
C SER A 97 -10.22 -9.77 -3.61
N PRO A 98 -9.16 -10.49 -3.23
CA PRO A 98 -7.81 -9.92 -3.16
C PRO A 98 -7.40 -9.23 -4.46
N ALA A 99 -7.72 -9.82 -5.59
CA ALA A 99 -7.34 -9.33 -6.90
C ALA A 99 -8.13 -8.06 -7.31
N VAL A 100 -9.43 -7.97 -7.01
CA VAL A 100 -10.22 -6.74 -7.24
C VAL A 100 -9.73 -5.62 -6.33
N SER A 101 -9.45 -5.91 -5.05
CA SER A 101 -8.90 -4.91 -4.14
C SER A 101 -7.53 -4.41 -4.61
N ALA A 102 -6.64 -5.31 -5.05
CA ALA A 102 -5.32 -4.93 -5.57
C ALA A 102 -5.43 -4.10 -6.85
N PHE A 103 -6.36 -4.45 -7.77
CA PHE A 103 -6.63 -3.65 -8.96
C PHE A 103 -7.07 -2.22 -8.60
N LEU A 104 -8.12 -2.08 -7.79
CA LEU A 104 -8.63 -0.76 -7.43
C LEU A 104 -7.60 0.06 -6.65
N THR A 105 -6.78 -0.58 -5.82
CA THR A 105 -5.67 0.06 -5.14
C THR A 105 -4.64 0.60 -6.15
N SER A 106 -4.33 -0.13 -7.23
CA SER A 106 -3.36 0.30 -8.23
C SER A 106 -3.74 1.57 -9.01
N LEU A 107 -4.99 2.06 -8.87
CA LEU A 107 -5.40 3.37 -9.38
C LEU A 107 -4.59 4.53 -8.79
N TYR A 108 -3.84 4.30 -7.69
CA TYR A 108 -2.85 5.28 -7.22
C TYR A 108 -1.84 5.69 -8.30
N VAL A 109 -1.58 4.88 -9.32
CA VAL A 109 -0.73 5.24 -10.47
C VAL A 109 -1.32 6.42 -11.22
N VAL A 110 -2.60 6.32 -11.56
CA VAL A 110 -3.34 7.39 -12.25
C VAL A 110 -3.40 8.64 -11.39
N PHE A 111 -3.78 8.47 -10.12
CA PHE A 111 -3.87 9.59 -9.18
C PHE A 111 -2.51 10.27 -8.96
N THR A 112 -1.41 9.51 -8.83
CA THR A 112 -0.06 10.08 -8.72
C THR A 112 0.30 10.91 -9.96
N ALA A 113 0.03 10.37 -11.16
CA ALA A 113 0.30 11.08 -12.39
C ALA A 113 -0.54 12.36 -12.52
N LEU A 114 -1.84 12.31 -12.20
CA LEU A 114 -2.75 13.44 -12.27
C LEU A 114 -2.42 14.53 -11.23
N LEU A 115 -2.14 14.14 -9.98
CA LEU A 115 -1.77 15.08 -8.92
C LEU A 115 -0.47 15.81 -9.25
N LEU A 116 0.53 15.12 -9.77
CA LEU A 116 1.79 15.75 -10.18
C LEU A 116 1.65 16.62 -11.43
N ALA A 117 0.81 16.22 -12.40
CA ALA A 117 0.51 17.06 -13.57
C ALA A 117 -0.19 18.37 -13.18
N GLY A 118 -1.08 18.33 -12.18
CA GLY A 118 -1.74 19.52 -11.64
C GLY A 118 -0.82 20.42 -10.81
N TRP A 119 0.18 19.85 -10.14
CA TRP A 119 1.11 20.59 -9.27
C TRP A 119 2.28 21.21 -10.05
N HIS A 120 2.79 20.49 -11.05
CA HIS A 120 3.87 20.97 -11.89
C HIS A 120 3.32 21.18 -13.29
N SER A 121 3.41 22.39 -13.83
CA SER A 121 2.96 22.77 -15.18
C SER A 121 3.69 22.01 -16.32
N HIS A 122 4.45 20.98 -16.02
CA HIS A 122 5.14 20.15 -16.97
C HIS A 122 4.49 18.76 -17.04
N LEU A 123 3.94 18.47 -18.21
CA LEU A 123 3.45 17.11 -18.55
C LEU A 123 4.57 16.08 -18.35
N GLN A 124 4.20 14.93 -17.79
CA GLN A 124 5.06 13.77 -17.72
C GLN A 124 5.52 13.35 -19.13
N SER A 125 6.68 12.66 -19.24
CA SER A 125 7.12 12.19 -20.54
C SER A 125 6.05 11.27 -21.17
N THR A 126 5.93 11.30 -22.50
CA THR A 126 4.97 10.47 -23.23
C THR A 126 5.11 8.99 -22.86
N SER A 127 6.35 8.52 -22.66
CA SER A 127 6.61 7.14 -22.24
C SER A 127 6.02 6.82 -20.86
N LEU A 128 6.12 7.74 -19.89
CA LEU A 128 5.49 7.55 -18.59
C LEU A 128 3.97 7.54 -18.69
N LEU A 129 3.38 8.43 -19.49
CA LEU A 129 1.92 8.44 -19.73
C LEU A 129 1.45 7.15 -20.40
N CYS A 130 2.18 6.66 -21.40
CA CYS A 130 1.91 5.33 -21.98
C CYS A 130 2.01 4.22 -20.96
N GLY A 131 3.02 4.27 -20.08
CA GLY A 131 3.15 3.33 -18.96
C GLY A 131 1.94 3.36 -18.03
N VAL A 132 1.48 4.54 -17.63
CA VAL A 132 0.27 4.72 -16.80
C VAL A 132 -0.96 4.11 -17.48
N VAL A 133 -1.19 4.39 -18.76
CA VAL A 133 -2.34 3.85 -19.52
C VAL A 133 -2.28 2.33 -19.61
N LEU A 134 -1.12 1.76 -19.95
CA LEU A 134 -0.94 0.31 -20.07
C LEU A 134 -1.13 -0.40 -18.71
N VAL A 135 -0.58 0.15 -17.64
CA VAL A 135 -0.70 -0.40 -16.29
C VAL A 135 -2.15 -0.35 -15.81
N THR A 136 -2.82 0.78 -16.02
CA THR A 136 -4.24 0.95 -15.63
C THR A 136 -5.15 0.00 -16.40
N PHE A 137 -4.94 -0.10 -17.74
CA PHE A 137 -5.66 -1.06 -18.55
C PHE A 137 -5.39 -2.48 -18.09
N GLY A 138 -4.10 -2.85 -17.93
CA GLY A 138 -3.70 -4.20 -17.53
C GLY A 138 -4.28 -4.60 -16.19
N ALA A 139 -4.20 -3.73 -15.19
CA ALA A 139 -4.80 -3.97 -13.89
C ALA A 139 -6.32 -4.14 -13.97
N GLY A 140 -7.00 -3.31 -14.79
CA GLY A 140 -8.46 -3.36 -14.98
C GLY A 140 -8.95 -4.65 -15.63
N TRP A 141 -8.15 -5.26 -16.49
CA TRP A 141 -8.54 -6.45 -17.25
C TRP A 141 -8.00 -7.77 -16.70
N ILE A 142 -7.25 -7.75 -15.60
CA ILE A 142 -6.55 -8.96 -15.08
C ILE A 142 -7.51 -10.10 -14.66
N GLN A 143 -8.76 -9.79 -14.37
CA GLN A 143 -9.79 -10.77 -14.01
C GLN A 143 -10.96 -10.87 -15.00
N GLY A 144 -10.96 -10.07 -16.03
CA GLY A 144 -12.03 -9.95 -17.01
C GLY A 144 -12.33 -8.49 -17.34
N PRO A 145 -13.33 -8.22 -18.18
CA PRO A 145 -13.75 -6.86 -18.47
C PRO A 145 -14.11 -6.11 -17.18
N PRO A 146 -13.63 -4.87 -17.00
CA PRO A 146 -13.89 -4.10 -15.80
C PRO A 146 -15.39 -3.82 -15.67
N GLN A 147 -15.94 -4.00 -14.46
CA GLN A 147 -17.29 -3.61 -14.16
C GLN A 147 -17.36 -2.10 -13.91
N LEU A 148 -18.34 -1.43 -14.52
CA LEU A 148 -18.51 0.03 -14.39
C LEU A 148 -19.41 0.44 -13.23
N HIS A 149 -20.06 -0.52 -12.56
CA HIS A 149 -20.90 -0.27 -11.39
C HIS A 149 -20.10 -0.58 -10.12
N PHE A 150 -19.82 0.46 -9.36
CA PHE A 150 -19.12 0.36 -8.09
C PHE A 150 -20.12 0.50 -6.94
N ASN A 151 -20.03 -0.43 -5.98
CA ASN A 151 -20.66 -0.36 -4.68
C ASN A 151 -19.74 0.36 -3.68
N TRP A 152 -20.14 0.49 -2.43
CA TRP A 152 -19.37 1.21 -1.44
C TRP A 152 -17.95 0.62 -1.16
N PRO A 153 -17.70 -0.73 -1.22
CA PRO A 153 -16.35 -1.25 -0.99
C PRO A 153 -15.37 -0.84 -2.09
N GLU A 154 -15.81 -0.85 -3.35
CA GLU A 154 -14.98 -0.41 -4.48
C GLU A 154 -14.67 1.08 -4.35
N TRP A 155 -15.65 1.94 -4.05
CA TRP A 155 -15.43 3.37 -3.84
C TRP A 155 -14.49 3.65 -2.68
N LEU A 156 -14.62 2.90 -1.57
CA LEU A 156 -13.72 3.04 -0.43
C LEU A 156 -12.29 2.67 -0.80
N THR A 157 -12.08 1.62 -1.62
CA THR A 157 -10.77 1.24 -2.13
C THR A 157 -10.19 2.32 -3.07
N VAL A 158 -11.02 2.93 -3.93
CA VAL A 158 -10.60 4.05 -4.80
C VAL A 158 -10.16 5.27 -3.97
N LEU A 159 -10.88 5.61 -2.91
CA LEU A 159 -10.46 6.65 -1.96
C LEU A 159 -9.14 6.29 -1.27
N GLY A 160 -8.97 5.02 -0.89
CA GLY A 160 -7.71 4.50 -0.37
C GLY A 160 -6.57 4.67 -1.37
N ALA A 161 -6.80 4.37 -2.65
CA ALA A 161 -5.82 4.57 -3.72
C ALA A 161 -5.41 6.05 -3.89
N LEU A 162 -6.35 6.99 -3.74
CA LEU A 162 -6.03 8.42 -3.74
C LEU A 162 -5.11 8.80 -2.57
N LEU A 163 -5.37 8.25 -1.37
CA LEU A 163 -4.50 8.46 -0.22
C LEU A 163 -3.12 7.84 -0.42
N PHE A 164 -3.03 6.65 -1.02
CA PHE A 164 -1.74 6.05 -1.36
C PHE A 164 -0.98 6.86 -2.41
N ALA A 165 -1.64 7.48 -3.38
CA ALA A 165 -1.00 8.43 -4.31
C ALA A 165 -0.41 9.63 -3.56
N GLY A 166 -1.16 10.19 -2.61
CA GLY A 166 -0.67 11.24 -1.71
C GLY A 166 0.54 10.79 -0.89
N HIS A 167 0.50 9.55 -0.38
CA HIS A 167 1.63 8.95 0.35
C HIS A 167 2.88 8.80 -0.53
N ILE A 168 2.74 8.32 -1.78
CA ILE A 168 3.85 8.16 -2.74
C ILE A 168 4.51 9.52 -3.01
N ILE A 169 3.72 10.55 -3.31
CA ILE A 169 4.22 11.91 -3.58
C ILE A 169 4.89 12.50 -2.33
N ALA A 170 4.23 12.40 -1.18
CA ALA A 170 4.76 12.90 0.08
C ALA A 170 6.05 12.17 0.48
N THR A 171 6.15 10.86 0.26
CA THR A 171 7.37 10.08 0.53
C THR A 171 8.56 10.59 -0.27
N ASP A 172 8.39 10.89 -1.56
CA ASP A 172 9.47 11.46 -2.38
C ASP A 172 9.97 12.79 -1.81
N VAL A 173 9.06 13.71 -1.47
CA VAL A 173 9.41 15.02 -0.92
C VAL A 173 10.06 14.91 0.46
N VAL A 174 9.47 14.11 1.34
CA VAL A 174 9.88 13.99 2.74
C VAL A 174 11.23 13.30 2.88
N THR A 175 11.45 12.18 2.19
CA THR A 175 12.68 11.39 2.33
C THR A 175 13.92 12.04 1.71
N ARG A 176 13.74 13.13 0.96
CA ARG A 176 14.86 13.96 0.48
C ARG A 176 15.34 14.97 1.51
N ARG A 177 14.51 15.36 2.49
CA ARG A 177 14.81 16.42 3.46
C ARG A 177 15.00 15.94 4.90
N VAL A 178 14.47 14.78 5.26
CA VAL A 178 14.65 14.19 6.59
C VAL A 178 15.14 12.75 6.49
N SER A 179 15.64 12.21 7.60
CA SER A 179 16.12 10.82 7.66
C SER A 179 15.03 9.84 7.24
N PRO A 180 15.22 9.02 6.17
CA PRO A 180 14.24 8.02 5.75
C PRO A 180 13.90 7.00 6.85
N ILE A 181 14.91 6.57 7.63
CA ILE A 181 14.69 5.62 8.74
C ILE A 181 13.91 6.29 9.86
N GLY A 182 14.24 7.55 10.19
CA GLY A 182 13.53 8.33 11.20
C GLY A 182 12.08 8.55 10.84
N VAL A 183 11.80 8.94 9.58
CA VAL A 183 10.42 9.18 9.15
C VAL A 183 9.63 7.89 8.99
N THR A 184 10.26 6.75 8.69
CA THR A 184 9.61 5.44 8.74
C THR A 184 9.12 5.15 10.15
N PHE A 185 9.98 5.36 11.16
CA PHE A 185 9.60 5.16 12.55
C PHE A 185 8.47 6.09 12.98
N SER A 186 8.59 7.40 12.76
CA SER A 186 7.58 8.37 13.18
C SER A 186 6.24 8.15 12.48
N SER A 187 6.22 7.87 11.18
CA SER A 187 4.97 7.62 10.44
C SER A 187 4.26 6.35 10.90
N ILE A 188 4.98 5.26 11.11
CA ILE A 188 4.40 4.00 11.60
C ILE A 188 3.88 4.17 13.03
N THR A 189 4.64 4.85 13.90
CA THR A 189 4.22 5.12 15.28
C THR A 189 2.97 5.99 15.32
N LEU A 190 2.94 7.09 14.55
CA LEU A 190 1.78 7.97 14.51
C LEU A 190 0.55 7.28 13.87
N ALA A 191 0.74 6.44 12.86
CA ALA A 191 -0.36 5.63 12.31
C ALA A 191 -0.93 4.65 13.35
N ALA A 192 -0.07 4.01 14.16
CA ALA A 192 -0.53 3.17 15.26
C ALA A 192 -1.32 3.97 16.32
N LEU A 193 -0.85 5.18 16.68
CA LEU A 193 -1.55 6.04 17.63
C LEU A 193 -2.90 6.54 17.08
N MET A 194 -2.97 6.91 15.79
CA MET A 194 -4.25 7.25 15.14
C MET A 194 -5.21 6.06 15.17
N GLY A 195 -4.72 4.86 14.93
CA GLY A 195 -5.50 3.64 14.99
C GLY A 195 -6.00 3.34 16.41
N LEU A 196 -5.16 3.51 17.44
CA LEU A 196 -5.56 3.34 18.85
C LEU A 196 -6.67 4.33 19.22
N LEU A 197 -6.52 5.61 18.87
CA LEU A 197 -7.54 6.61 19.11
C LEU A 197 -8.86 6.26 18.45
N LEU A 198 -8.82 5.83 17.18
CA LEU A 198 -10.04 5.42 16.47
C LEU A 198 -10.66 4.17 17.07
N LEU A 199 -9.84 3.20 17.50
CA LEU A 199 -10.30 1.97 18.15
C LEU A 199 -11.00 2.29 19.48
N ASP A 200 -10.43 3.16 20.31
CA ASP A 200 -11.04 3.60 21.56
C ASP A 200 -12.39 4.27 21.33
N LEU A 201 -12.49 5.17 20.33
CA LEU A 201 -13.74 5.81 19.96
C LEU A 201 -14.79 4.80 19.48
N GLN A 202 -14.39 3.80 18.70
CA GLN A 202 -15.29 2.74 18.23
C GLN A 202 -15.76 1.84 19.38
N MET A 203 -14.88 1.52 20.34
CA MET A 203 -15.23 0.70 21.50
C MET A 203 -16.22 1.39 22.45
N LEU A 204 -16.22 2.74 22.50
CA LEU A 204 -17.24 3.50 23.25
C LEU A 204 -18.63 3.35 22.64
N VAL A 205 -18.73 3.19 21.31
CA VAL A 205 -20.00 3.10 20.58
C VAL A 205 -20.45 1.64 20.47
N GLN A 206 -19.53 0.74 20.26
CA GLN A 206 -19.81 -0.67 19.97
C GLN A 206 -18.78 -1.58 20.67
N PRO A 207 -18.95 -1.85 21.99
CA PRO A 207 -18.05 -2.74 22.70
C PRO A 207 -18.18 -4.15 22.11
N ALA A 208 -17.07 -4.70 21.66
CA ALA A 208 -16.97 -6.03 21.09
C ALA A 208 -15.94 -6.88 21.83
N ALA A 209 -16.14 -8.19 21.83
CA ALA A 209 -15.21 -9.15 22.44
C ALA A 209 -13.98 -9.36 21.50
N LEU A 210 -13.13 -8.32 21.33
CA LEU A 210 -11.91 -8.42 20.53
C LEU A 210 -10.88 -9.41 21.09
N GLY A 211 -10.99 -9.74 22.38
CA GLY A 211 -10.06 -10.66 23.04
C GLY A 211 -10.08 -12.08 22.46
N GLU A 212 -11.21 -12.56 21.97
CA GLU A 212 -11.32 -13.86 21.31
C GLU A 212 -10.67 -13.83 19.94
N LEU A 213 -10.89 -12.77 19.18
CA LEU A 213 -10.27 -12.56 17.87
C LEU A 213 -8.73 -12.55 17.97
N LEU A 214 -8.20 -11.95 19.03
CA LEU A 214 -6.76 -11.91 19.30
C LEU A 214 -6.16 -13.26 19.76
N ARG A 215 -6.99 -14.27 20.02
CA ARG A 215 -6.55 -15.64 20.31
C ARG A 215 -6.63 -16.55 19.09
N GLU A 216 -7.27 -16.08 18.01
CA GLU A 216 -7.52 -16.85 16.80
C GLU A 216 -6.25 -16.89 15.90
N PRO A 217 -5.60 -18.08 15.74
CA PRO A 217 -4.38 -18.18 14.94
C PRO A 217 -4.59 -17.75 13.49
N ALA A 218 -5.79 -17.96 12.93
CA ALA A 218 -6.13 -17.57 11.57
C ALA A 218 -6.25 -16.04 11.38
N PHE A 219 -6.36 -15.26 12.47
CA PHE A 219 -6.25 -13.81 12.49
C PHE A 219 -4.82 -13.35 12.82
N LEU A 220 -4.18 -13.98 13.82
CA LEU A 220 -2.85 -13.58 14.29
C LEU A 220 -1.75 -13.83 13.27
N GLN A 221 -1.75 -14.97 12.57
CA GLN A 221 -0.73 -15.27 11.57
C GLN A 221 -0.69 -14.22 10.44
N PRO A 222 -1.81 -13.88 9.78
CA PRO A 222 -1.85 -12.79 8.81
C PRO A 222 -1.41 -11.43 9.40
N LEU A 223 -1.79 -11.14 10.63
CA LEU A 223 -1.41 -9.91 11.33
C LEU A 223 0.12 -9.83 11.49
N LEU A 224 0.76 -10.85 12.03
CA LEU A 224 2.21 -10.87 12.26
C LEU A 224 2.99 -10.81 10.95
N LEU A 225 2.57 -11.57 9.92
CA LEU A 225 3.19 -11.52 8.59
C LEU A 225 3.04 -10.13 7.95
N SER A 226 1.86 -9.51 8.05
CA SER A 226 1.63 -8.17 7.54
C SER A 226 2.41 -7.11 8.32
N ALA A 227 2.55 -7.24 9.63
CA ALA A 227 3.32 -6.33 10.46
C ALA A 227 4.82 -6.39 10.12
N PHE A 228 5.37 -7.60 10.00
CA PHE A 228 6.79 -7.76 9.73
C PHE A 228 7.14 -7.46 8.28
N PHE A 229 6.57 -8.20 7.34
CA PHE A 229 6.93 -8.06 5.93
C PHE A 229 6.24 -6.85 5.28
N GLY A 230 4.93 -6.72 5.43
CA GLY A 230 4.14 -5.68 4.74
C GLY A 230 4.29 -4.29 5.35
N THR A 231 4.73 -4.17 6.60
CA THR A 231 4.92 -2.87 7.28
C THR A 231 6.40 -2.61 7.56
N PHE A 232 7.03 -3.37 8.46
CA PHE A 232 8.42 -3.10 8.83
C PHE A 232 9.38 -3.16 7.63
N VAL A 233 9.43 -4.28 6.92
CA VAL A 233 10.36 -4.45 5.79
C VAL A 233 9.97 -3.58 4.61
N ALA A 234 8.70 -3.63 4.18
CA ALA A 234 8.26 -2.95 2.97
C ALA A 234 8.34 -1.43 3.10
N LEU A 235 7.79 -0.82 4.17
CA LEU A 235 7.82 0.63 4.33
C LEU A 235 9.22 1.18 4.58
N LEU A 236 10.07 0.42 5.25
CA LEU A 236 11.48 0.79 5.39
C LEU A 236 12.17 0.84 4.02
N LEU A 237 11.98 -0.19 3.18
CA LEU A 237 12.53 -0.21 1.83
C LEU A 237 11.94 0.90 0.95
N VAL A 238 10.64 1.16 1.03
CA VAL A 238 9.99 2.27 0.31
C VAL A 238 10.65 3.60 0.67
N ASN A 239 10.73 3.94 1.96
CA ASN A 239 11.31 5.22 2.38
C ASN A 239 12.81 5.35 2.07
N LEU A 240 13.55 4.24 2.06
CA LEU A 240 14.97 4.25 1.69
C LEU A 240 15.21 4.36 0.18
N CYS A 241 14.35 3.72 -0.62
CA CYS A 241 14.60 3.47 -2.04
C CYS A 241 13.82 4.40 -2.96
N GLN A 242 12.58 4.75 -2.60
CA GLN A 242 11.68 5.48 -3.50
C GLN A 242 12.25 6.85 -3.90
N LYS A 243 12.93 7.55 -3.01
CA LYS A 243 13.58 8.85 -3.31
C LYS A 243 14.62 8.80 -4.47
N LEU A 244 15.03 7.60 -4.88
CA LEU A 244 15.94 7.38 -6.01
C LEU A 244 15.22 7.18 -7.34
N LEU A 245 13.88 7.17 -7.33
CA LEU A 245 13.01 7.04 -8.48
C LEU A 245 12.09 8.27 -8.59
N ASP A 246 11.59 8.54 -9.79
CA ASP A 246 10.47 9.47 -9.97
C ASP A 246 9.20 8.87 -9.33
N PRO A 247 8.34 9.68 -8.65
CA PRO A 247 7.14 9.18 -8.00
C PRO A 247 6.19 8.42 -8.91
N VAL A 248 6.05 8.83 -10.20
CA VAL A 248 5.22 8.11 -11.17
C VAL A 248 5.82 6.77 -11.52
N ARG A 249 7.16 6.69 -11.68
CA ARG A 249 7.86 5.40 -11.88
C ARG A 249 7.67 4.47 -10.70
N ALA A 250 7.81 5.00 -9.49
CA ALA A 250 7.59 4.21 -8.27
C ALA A 250 6.15 3.67 -8.23
N ALA A 251 5.16 4.52 -8.53
CA ALA A 251 3.76 4.10 -8.60
C ALA A 251 3.53 3.01 -9.66
N ILE A 252 4.07 3.17 -10.88
CA ILE A 252 3.97 2.17 -11.95
C ILE A 252 4.60 0.85 -11.51
N LEU A 253 5.76 0.89 -10.86
CA LEU A 253 6.43 -0.32 -10.33
C LEU A 253 5.55 -1.02 -9.28
N TYR A 254 4.99 -0.25 -8.35
CA TYR A 254 4.10 -0.81 -7.33
C TYR A 254 2.85 -1.45 -7.93
N ALA A 255 2.35 -0.97 -9.07
CA ALA A 255 1.21 -1.56 -9.77
C ALA A 255 1.45 -2.99 -10.32
N LEU A 256 2.58 -3.62 -10.03
CA LEU A 256 2.75 -5.07 -10.16
C LEU A 256 2.03 -5.87 -9.05
N GLU A 257 1.59 -5.23 -7.98
CA GLU A 257 0.84 -5.87 -6.89
C GLU A 257 -0.36 -6.71 -7.36
N PRO A 258 -1.24 -6.23 -8.27
CA PRO A 258 -2.36 -7.02 -8.78
C PRO A 258 -1.94 -8.32 -9.46
N VAL A 259 -0.77 -8.36 -10.11
CA VAL A 259 -0.25 -9.60 -10.72
C VAL A 259 0.03 -10.63 -9.62
N TRP A 260 0.79 -10.22 -8.59
CA TRP A 260 1.12 -11.11 -7.48
C TRP A 260 -0.11 -11.51 -6.69
N ALA A 261 -0.98 -10.55 -6.35
CA ALA A 261 -2.23 -10.81 -5.63
C ALA A 261 -3.11 -11.80 -6.38
N THR A 262 -3.23 -11.66 -7.71
CA THR A 262 -4.04 -12.57 -8.54
C THR A 262 -3.42 -13.97 -8.62
N LEU A 263 -2.12 -14.08 -8.88
CA LEU A 263 -1.42 -15.36 -8.93
C LEU A 263 -1.54 -16.13 -7.61
N LEU A 264 -1.39 -15.41 -6.50
CA LEU A 264 -1.56 -15.98 -5.16
C LEU A 264 -3.01 -16.35 -4.89
N ALA A 265 -3.98 -15.49 -5.24
CA ALA A 265 -5.39 -15.79 -5.08
C ALA A 265 -5.82 -17.04 -5.86
N ILE A 266 -5.27 -17.27 -7.06
CA ILE A 266 -5.45 -18.50 -7.83
C ILE A 266 -4.83 -19.69 -7.09
N SER A 267 -3.60 -19.58 -6.61
CA SER A 267 -2.92 -20.66 -5.90
C SER A 267 -3.63 -21.10 -4.61
N TYR A 268 -4.36 -20.18 -3.98
CA TYR A 268 -5.21 -20.46 -2.81
C TYR A 268 -6.65 -20.83 -3.14
N GLY A 269 -7.02 -20.96 -4.43
CA GLY A 269 -8.37 -21.29 -4.86
C GLY A 269 -9.42 -20.19 -4.59
N MET A 270 -8.97 -18.96 -4.32
CA MET A 270 -9.87 -17.82 -4.08
C MET A 270 -10.44 -17.22 -5.37
N VAL A 271 -9.74 -17.46 -6.49
CA VAL A 271 -10.07 -16.96 -7.83
C VAL A 271 -9.71 -18.03 -8.86
N THR A 272 -10.48 -18.16 -9.93
CA THR A 272 -10.18 -19.08 -11.04
C THR A 272 -9.24 -18.42 -12.06
N ALA A 273 -8.26 -19.20 -12.55
CA ALA A 273 -7.40 -18.77 -13.63
C ALA A 273 -8.22 -18.61 -14.94
N ASN A 274 -7.99 -17.53 -15.66
CA ASN A 274 -8.64 -17.26 -16.94
C ASN A 274 -7.68 -16.56 -17.92
N GLY A 275 -8.07 -16.48 -19.21
CA GLY A 275 -7.25 -15.84 -20.24
C GLY A 275 -7.03 -14.33 -20.03
N TRP A 276 -7.87 -13.68 -19.25
CA TRP A 276 -7.74 -12.26 -18.91
C TRP A 276 -6.48 -11.97 -18.10
N LEU A 277 -6.02 -12.94 -17.29
CA LEU A 277 -4.76 -12.83 -16.56
C LEU A 277 -3.57 -12.60 -17.51
N LEU A 278 -3.55 -13.29 -18.66
CA LEU A 278 -2.49 -13.12 -19.66
C LEU A 278 -2.58 -11.73 -20.32
N LEU A 279 -3.77 -11.28 -20.67
CA LEU A 279 -4.00 -9.96 -21.27
C LEU A 279 -3.64 -8.85 -20.26
N GLY A 280 -4.25 -8.87 -19.10
CA GLY A 280 -4.07 -7.83 -18.09
C GLY A 280 -2.68 -7.83 -17.49
N GLY A 281 -2.16 -9.02 -17.11
CA GLY A 281 -0.81 -9.18 -16.59
C GLY A 281 0.27 -8.80 -17.63
N GLY A 282 0.08 -9.17 -18.89
CA GLY A 282 0.96 -8.79 -19.99
C GLY A 282 1.00 -7.28 -20.19
N ALA A 283 -0.14 -6.60 -20.20
CA ALA A 283 -0.23 -5.14 -20.30
C ALA A 283 0.44 -4.43 -19.10
N LEU A 284 0.26 -4.95 -17.87
CA LEU A 284 0.94 -4.47 -16.68
C LEU A 284 2.47 -4.56 -16.80
N LEU A 285 2.98 -5.71 -17.21
CA LEU A 285 4.42 -5.92 -17.39
C LEU A 285 4.98 -5.03 -18.49
N LEU A 286 4.26 -4.90 -19.62
CA LEU A 286 4.66 -4.02 -20.73
C LEU A 286 4.67 -2.55 -20.29
N GLY A 287 3.65 -2.11 -19.52
CA GLY A 287 3.58 -0.74 -19.01
C GLY A 287 4.74 -0.42 -18.07
N ASN A 288 5.12 -1.36 -17.20
CA ASN A 288 6.30 -1.24 -16.33
C ASN A 288 7.59 -1.14 -17.16
N LEU A 289 7.75 -1.97 -18.19
CA LEU A 289 8.92 -1.93 -19.06
C LEU A 289 9.03 -0.60 -19.82
N VAL A 290 7.93 -0.11 -20.38
CA VAL A 290 7.87 1.19 -21.07
C VAL A 290 8.24 2.34 -20.12
N ALA A 291 7.77 2.30 -18.87
CA ALA A 291 8.09 3.31 -17.88
C ALA A 291 9.58 3.27 -17.45
N GLU A 292 10.17 2.08 -17.31
CA GLU A 292 11.59 1.95 -16.93
C GLU A 292 12.53 2.42 -18.07
N LEU A 293 12.13 2.24 -19.33
CA LEU A 293 12.87 2.71 -20.48
C LEU A 293 12.68 4.21 -20.77
N ALA A 294 11.74 4.88 -20.10
CA ALA A 294 11.54 6.32 -20.25
C ALA A 294 12.80 7.11 -19.85
N PRO A 295 13.11 8.24 -20.48
CA PRO A 295 14.23 9.09 -20.10
C PRO A 295 14.16 9.45 -18.61
N ARG A 296 15.28 9.31 -17.90
CA ARG A 296 15.38 9.75 -16.51
C ARG A 296 15.51 11.27 -16.50
N ARG A 297 14.71 11.95 -15.71
CA ARG A 297 14.96 13.37 -15.42
C ARG A 297 16.22 13.46 -14.57
N ASP A 298 17.20 14.21 -15.05
CA ASP A 298 18.30 14.64 -14.19
C ASP A 298 17.69 15.49 -13.06
N SER A 299 17.94 15.10 -11.82
CA SER A 299 17.54 15.86 -10.64
C SER A 299 18.37 17.14 -10.61
N THR A 300 17.86 18.19 -11.26
CA THR A 300 18.37 19.56 -11.03
C THR A 300 17.85 20.08 -9.70
#